data_b4f94d3ae9f2c6d1827e96e2436c722c
#
_entry.id   b4f94d3ae9f2c6d1827e96e2436c722c
#
_cell.length_a   1.000
_cell.length_b   1.000
_cell.length_c   1.000
_cell.angle_alpha   90.00
_cell.angle_beta   90.00
_cell.angle_gamma   90.00
#
_symmetry.space_group_name_H-M   'P 1'
#
loop_
_entity.id
_entity.type
_entity.pdbx_description
1 polymer ?
#
loop_
_entity_poly.entity_id
_entity_poly.type
_entity_poly.pdbx_seq_one_letter_code
_entity_poly.pdbx_strand_id
1 'polypeptide(L)'
;GRVQRFRTDGFTHLPPMRALGELWMQDAMRAQDAASACGYVLAAELRACGVDFSFTPVLDLDWGPSGVIGDRAFHADARVVTMLAKSLTHGLLRAGMAHCGKHFPGHGFTAADSHTDAPRDTRSLKAILQGDAAPYGWLGSTLTAVMPAHVIYPKVDSRPAGFSARWLQAILRGRLGF
;
A
#
# COMPACT_ATOMS: atom_id res chain seq x y z
N GLY A 1 -11.41 -7.01 0.99
CA GLY A 1 -11.47 -5.72 0.40
C GLY A 1 -11.99 -5.68 -1.03
N ARG A 2 -11.90 -4.49 -1.64
CA ARG A 2 -12.45 -4.22 -3.00
C ARG A 2 -11.98 -5.21 -4.08
N VAL A 3 -10.73 -5.63 -4.03
CA VAL A 3 -10.14 -6.56 -5.01
C VAL A 3 -9.95 -7.98 -4.47
N GLN A 4 -10.61 -8.31 -3.38
CA GLN A 4 -10.57 -9.65 -2.78
C GLN A 4 -11.15 -10.67 -3.77
N ARG A 5 -10.44 -11.77 -4.01
CA ARG A 5 -10.84 -12.85 -4.92
C ARG A 5 -11.63 -13.94 -4.23
N PHE A 6 -11.18 -14.38 -3.06
CA PHE A 6 -11.84 -15.42 -2.28
C PHE A 6 -12.89 -14.79 -1.37
N ARG A 7 -14.18 -14.95 -1.69
CA ARG A 7 -15.32 -14.31 -0.99
C ARG A 7 -16.42 -15.28 -0.61
N THR A 8 -16.33 -16.51 -1.07
CA THR A 8 -17.29 -17.59 -0.86
C THR A 8 -16.63 -18.73 -0.11
N ASP A 9 -17.35 -19.83 0.12
CA ASP A 9 -16.82 -21.09 0.65
C ASP A 9 -16.10 -20.93 2.00
N GLY A 10 -16.65 -20.10 2.87
CA GLY A 10 -16.14 -19.86 4.23
C GLY A 10 -15.13 -18.72 4.37
N PHE A 11 -14.72 -18.08 3.28
CA PHE A 11 -13.83 -16.91 3.36
C PHE A 11 -14.55 -15.66 3.89
N THR A 12 -13.91 -14.98 4.82
CA THR A 12 -14.42 -13.72 5.38
C THR A 12 -14.37 -12.61 4.34
N HIS A 13 -15.49 -11.91 4.14
CA HIS A 13 -15.54 -10.73 3.29
C HIS A 13 -14.99 -9.51 4.03
N LEU A 14 -13.78 -9.11 3.68
CA LEU A 14 -13.09 -7.98 4.30
C LEU A 14 -13.59 -6.64 3.73
N PRO A 15 -13.66 -5.57 4.54
CA PRO A 15 -14.01 -4.24 4.07
C PRO A 15 -12.94 -3.67 3.12
N PRO A 16 -13.26 -2.66 2.29
CA PRO A 16 -12.24 -1.86 1.61
C PRO A 16 -11.41 -1.11 2.66
N MET A 17 -10.13 -0.83 2.34
CA MET A 17 -9.21 -0.26 3.33
C MET A 17 -9.60 1.15 3.79
N ARG A 18 -10.31 1.92 2.94
CA ARG A 18 -10.90 3.22 3.32
C ARG A 18 -11.80 3.12 4.55
N ALA A 19 -12.57 2.05 4.71
CA ALA A 19 -13.41 1.87 5.89
C ALA A 19 -12.61 1.87 7.20
N LEU A 20 -11.36 1.39 7.18
CA LEU A 20 -10.44 1.48 8.32
C LEU A 20 -9.94 2.92 8.53
N GLY A 21 -9.72 3.66 7.46
CA GLY A 21 -9.40 5.10 7.52
C GLY A 21 -10.56 5.94 8.07
N GLU A 22 -11.78 5.64 7.69
CA GLU A 22 -12.99 6.28 8.23
C GLU A 22 -13.17 5.97 9.72
N LEU A 23 -12.92 4.72 10.13
CA LEU A 23 -12.93 4.33 11.53
C LEU A 23 -11.82 5.03 12.34
N TRP A 24 -10.63 5.25 11.73
CA TRP A 24 -9.55 6.02 12.36
C TRP A 24 -9.98 7.44 12.74
N MET A 25 -10.77 8.09 11.91
CA MET A 25 -11.27 9.44 12.19
C MET A 25 -12.26 9.49 13.36
N GLN A 26 -12.83 8.35 13.74
CA GLN A 26 -13.74 8.22 14.89
C GLN A 26 -12.99 7.72 16.13
N ASP A 27 -12.17 6.70 15.97
CA ASP A 27 -11.41 6.03 17.05
C ASP A 27 -10.16 5.36 16.45
N ALA A 28 -9.01 6.00 16.66
CA ALA A 28 -7.73 5.52 16.11
C ALA A 28 -7.28 4.18 16.72
N MET A 29 -7.57 3.92 17.98
CA MET A 29 -7.21 2.65 18.63
C MET A 29 -8.03 1.50 18.04
N ARG A 30 -9.33 1.69 17.97
CA ARG A 30 -10.25 0.72 17.39
C ARG A 30 -9.93 0.43 15.92
N ALA A 31 -9.52 1.44 15.15
CA ALA A 31 -9.12 1.27 13.76
C ALA A 31 -7.85 0.42 13.62
N GLN A 32 -6.87 0.59 14.51
CA GLN A 32 -5.66 -0.23 14.54
C GLN A 32 -5.97 -1.69 14.91
N ASP A 33 -6.82 -1.91 15.90
CA ASP A 33 -7.27 -3.25 16.28
C ASP A 33 -8.00 -3.94 15.13
N ALA A 34 -8.91 -3.21 14.47
CA ALA A 34 -9.63 -3.71 13.29
C ALA A 34 -8.69 -4.01 12.12
N ALA A 35 -7.68 -3.16 11.87
CA ALA A 35 -6.68 -3.40 10.83
C ALA A 35 -5.86 -4.66 11.12
N SER A 36 -5.43 -4.85 12.37
CA SER A 36 -4.71 -6.04 12.82
C SER A 36 -5.57 -7.30 12.67
N ALA A 37 -6.84 -7.23 13.07
CA ALA A 37 -7.78 -8.34 12.91
C ALA A 37 -8.01 -8.69 11.43
N CYS A 38 -8.20 -7.68 10.55
CA CYS A 38 -8.32 -7.88 9.10
C CYS A 38 -7.08 -8.57 8.51
N GLY A 39 -5.88 -8.14 8.92
CA GLY A 39 -4.63 -8.77 8.49
C GLY A 39 -4.50 -10.22 8.94
N TYR A 40 -4.85 -10.49 10.20
CA TYR A 40 -4.80 -11.85 10.75
C TYR A 40 -5.78 -12.80 10.04
N VAL A 41 -7.03 -12.39 9.88
CA VAL A 41 -8.07 -13.20 9.21
C VAL A 41 -7.69 -13.49 7.76
N LEU A 42 -7.27 -12.43 7.01
CA LEU A 42 -6.78 -12.58 5.64
C LEU A 42 -5.68 -13.63 5.55
N ALA A 43 -4.69 -13.53 6.41
CA ALA A 43 -3.55 -14.43 6.38
C ALA A 43 -3.92 -15.85 6.86
N ALA A 44 -4.67 -15.98 7.94
CA ALA A 44 -5.05 -17.29 8.49
C ALA A 44 -5.83 -18.12 7.47
N GLU A 45 -6.83 -17.51 6.81
CA GLU A 45 -7.65 -18.18 5.80
C GLU A 45 -6.83 -18.58 4.57
N LEU A 46 -5.98 -17.68 4.07
CA LEU A 46 -5.14 -17.95 2.89
C LEU A 46 -4.02 -18.95 3.20
N ARG A 47 -3.40 -18.88 4.39
CA ARG A 47 -2.38 -19.86 4.83
C ARG A 47 -2.97 -21.27 4.93
N ALA A 48 -4.19 -21.39 5.41
CA ALA A 48 -4.90 -22.69 5.45
C ALA A 48 -5.09 -23.30 4.06
N CYS A 49 -5.07 -22.48 3.00
CA CYS A 49 -5.17 -22.90 1.60
C CYS A 49 -3.79 -23.00 0.89
N GLY A 50 -2.68 -22.90 1.61
CA GLY A 50 -1.33 -23.02 1.05
C GLY A 50 -0.77 -21.74 0.41
N VAL A 51 -1.35 -20.56 0.67
CA VAL A 51 -0.83 -19.27 0.17
C VAL A 51 0.11 -18.66 1.21
N ASP A 52 1.37 -18.41 0.81
CA ASP A 52 2.43 -17.95 1.72
C ASP A 52 2.65 -16.44 1.72
N PHE A 53 2.20 -15.74 0.69
CA PHE A 53 2.54 -14.35 0.44
C PHE A 53 1.33 -13.56 -0.10
N SER A 54 1.12 -12.35 0.41
CA SER A 54 0.07 -11.45 -0.08
C SER A 54 0.65 -10.12 -0.59
N PHE A 55 0.19 -9.66 -1.77
CA PHE A 55 0.51 -8.33 -2.30
C PHE A 55 -0.32 -7.23 -1.60
N THR A 56 -0.17 -7.14 -0.28
CA THR A 56 -0.80 -6.15 0.60
C THR A 56 0.20 -5.72 1.67
N PRO A 57 0.13 -4.49 2.23
CA PRO A 57 -0.89 -3.46 2.06
C PRO A 57 -0.69 -2.55 0.85
N VAL A 58 -1.77 -1.86 0.45
CA VAL A 58 -1.71 -0.68 -0.41
C VAL A 58 -1.29 0.50 0.46
N LEU A 59 -0.19 1.16 0.11
CA LEU A 59 0.37 2.33 0.82
C LEU A 59 0.11 3.65 0.07
N ASP A 60 -0.56 3.56 -1.09
CA ASP A 60 -0.93 4.73 -1.87
C ASP A 60 -1.85 5.65 -1.08
N LEU A 61 -1.59 6.96 -1.15
CA LEU A 61 -2.44 7.97 -0.52
C LEU A 61 -3.70 8.22 -1.36
N ASP A 62 -4.81 8.52 -0.68
CA ASP A 62 -6.05 8.91 -1.32
C ASP A 62 -6.01 10.38 -1.73
N TRP A 63 -5.61 10.65 -2.97
CA TRP A 63 -5.63 11.97 -3.56
C TRP A 63 -6.97 12.29 -4.24
N GLY A 64 -7.91 11.36 -4.32
CA GLY A 64 -9.23 11.51 -4.92
C GLY A 64 -9.33 11.11 -6.38
N PRO A 65 -8.45 11.57 -7.32
CA PRO A 65 -8.68 11.37 -8.75
C PRO A 65 -8.46 9.93 -9.24
N SER A 66 -7.73 9.11 -8.51
CA SER A 66 -7.39 7.75 -8.94
C SER A 66 -8.54 6.76 -8.76
N GLY A 67 -9.25 6.43 -9.84
CA GLY A 67 -10.25 5.35 -9.86
C GLY A 67 -9.64 3.96 -9.63
N VAL A 68 -8.35 3.78 -9.94
CA VAL A 68 -7.62 2.52 -9.74
C VAL A 68 -7.32 2.28 -8.27
N ILE A 69 -6.87 3.30 -7.55
CA ILE A 69 -6.59 3.20 -6.11
C ILE A 69 -7.92 3.35 -5.34
N GLY A 70 -8.59 4.48 -5.46
CA GLY A 70 -9.90 4.70 -4.85
C GLY A 70 -9.94 4.27 -3.38
N ASP A 71 -10.95 3.49 -3.02
CA ASP A 71 -11.18 2.98 -1.67
C ASP A 71 -10.21 1.86 -1.22
N ARG A 72 -9.24 1.50 -2.07
CA ARG A 72 -8.11 0.62 -1.69
C ARG A 72 -7.10 1.37 -0.82
N ALA A 73 -7.01 2.70 -0.91
CA ALA A 73 -6.23 3.53 0.00
C ALA A 73 -6.89 3.57 1.39
N PHE A 74 -6.09 3.59 2.44
CA PHE A 74 -6.57 3.78 3.80
C PHE A 74 -7.04 5.22 4.03
N HIS A 75 -6.22 6.21 3.63
CA HIS A 75 -6.42 7.62 3.94
C HIS A 75 -5.57 8.52 3.03
N ALA A 76 -5.82 9.84 3.06
CA ALA A 76 -4.99 10.84 2.38
C ALA A 76 -3.72 11.22 3.18
N ASP A 77 -3.71 11.08 4.51
CA ASP A 77 -2.55 11.38 5.36
C ASP A 77 -1.62 10.17 5.45
N ALA A 78 -0.35 10.37 5.06
CA ALA A 78 0.69 9.34 5.07
C ALA A 78 0.93 8.72 6.46
N ARG A 79 0.73 9.48 7.54
CA ARG A 79 0.88 8.98 8.92
C ARG A 79 -0.23 7.98 9.26
N VAL A 80 -1.47 8.31 8.91
CA VAL A 80 -2.62 7.42 9.09
C VAL A 80 -2.43 6.14 8.28
N VAL A 81 -2.05 6.26 7.00
CA VAL A 81 -1.73 5.12 6.14
C VAL A 81 -0.66 4.24 6.77
N THR A 82 0.41 4.84 7.30
CA THR A 82 1.52 4.10 7.94
C THR A 82 1.04 3.33 9.17
N MET A 83 0.26 3.96 10.05
CA MET A 83 -0.22 3.32 11.28
C MET A 83 -1.17 2.15 10.99
N LEU A 84 -2.13 2.34 10.08
CA LEU A 84 -3.07 1.29 9.70
C LEU A 84 -2.38 0.16 8.93
N ALA A 85 -1.44 0.49 8.03
CA ALA A 85 -0.65 -0.51 7.32
C ALA A 85 0.22 -1.33 8.27
N LYS A 86 0.86 -0.68 9.27
CA LYS A 86 1.64 -1.37 10.30
C LYS A 86 0.78 -2.33 11.11
N SER A 87 -0.41 -1.92 11.50
CA SER A 87 -1.35 -2.79 12.23
C SER A 87 -1.81 -3.97 11.39
N LEU A 88 -2.14 -3.73 10.12
CA LEU A 88 -2.54 -4.80 9.19
C LEU A 88 -1.39 -5.79 8.95
N THR A 89 -0.17 -5.32 8.71
CA THR A 89 1.00 -6.19 8.52
C THR A 89 1.34 -6.96 9.78
N HIS A 90 1.14 -6.39 10.97
CA HIS A 90 1.26 -7.12 12.23
C HIS A 90 0.31 -8.31 12.27
N GLY A 91 -0.94 -8.12 11.86
CA GLY A 91 -1.92 -9.22 11.75
C GLY A 91 -1.50 -10.31 10.77
N LEU A 92 -0.99 -9.93 9.58
CA LEU A 92 -0.47 -10.87 8.58
C LEU A 92 0.68 -11.71 9.15
N LEU A 93 1.64 -11.08 9.80
CA LEU A 93 2.80 -11.75 10.38
C LEU A 93 2.42 -12.70 11.51
N ARG A 94 1.44 -12.36 12.34
CA ARG A 94 0.92 -13.23 13.40
C ARG A 94 0.36 -14.55 12.86
N ALA A 95 -0.19 -14.54 11.65
CA ALA A 95 -0.66 -15.75 10.97
C ALA A 95 0.41 -16.37 10.04
N GLY A 96 1.66 -15.89 10.08
CA GLY A 96 2.79 -16.46 9.33
C GLY A 96 2.80 -16.11 7.84
N MET A 97 2.17 -15.01 7.40
CA MET A 97 2.12 -14.60 6.00
C MET A 97 3.09 -13.45 5.72
N ALA A 98 3.91 -13.60 4.69
CA ALA A 98 4.72 -12.52 4.14
C ALA A 98 3.86 -11.52 3.34
N HIS A 99 4.34 -10.28 3.21
CA HIS A 99 3.54 -9.16 2.68
C HIS A 99 4.36 -8.21 1.80
N CYS A 100 3.67 -7.33 1.08
CA CYS A 100 4.28 -6.41 0.12
C CYS A 100 3.60 -5.04 0.14
N GLY A 101 4.34 -3.99 0.48
CA GLY A 101 3.86 -2.61 0.35
C GLY A 101 3.82 -2.15 -1.10
N LYS A 102 2.73 -1.53 -1.54
CA LYS A 102 2.53 -1.12 -2.93
C LYS A 102 1.69 0.15 -3.04
N HIS A 103 1.84 0.94 -4.12
CA HIS A 103 2.72 0.81 -5.29
C HIS A 103 3.78 1.91 -5.23
N PHE A 104 5.03 1.57 -4.90
CA PHE A 104 6.11 2.55 -4.67
C PHE A 104 6.44 3.37 -5.93
N PRO A 105 6.65 4.70 -5.83
CA PRO A 105 6.58 5.55 -4.65
C PRO A 105 5.17 6.04 -4.29
N GLY A 106 4.14 5.78 -5.11
CA GLY A 106 2.74 6.12 -4.90
C GLY A 106 1.98 6.29 -6.21
N HIS A 107 0.81 5.66 -6.33
CA HIS A 107 -0.04 5.68 -7.52
C HIS A 107 -1.31 6.54 -7.34
N GLY A 108 -1.60 7.02 -6.12
CA GLY A 108 -2.88 7.66 -5.80
C GLY A 108 -3.10 9.02 -6.46
N PHE A 109 -2.05 9.70 -6.90
CA PHE A 109 -2.16 11.03 -7.54
C PHE A 109 -2.54 10.97 -9.02
N THR A 110 -2.33 9.85 -9.70
CA THR A 110 -2.60 9.70 -11.13
C THR A 110 -4.00 9.13 -11.36
N ALA A 111 -4.75 9.73 -12.29
CA ALA A 111 -6.08 9.25 -12.69
C ALA A 111 -6.02 8.04 -13.63
N ALA A 112 -4.99 7.95 -14.48
CA ALA A 112 -4.84 6.88 -15.46
C ALA A 112 -4.53 5.52 -14.84
N ASP A 113 -5.11 4.47 -15.40
CA ASP A 113 -4.79 3.09 -15.06
C ASP A 113 -3.48 2.67 -15.75
N SER A 114 -2.49 2.27 -14.97
CA SER A 114 -1.18 1.83 -15.46
C SER A 114 -1.22 0.53 -16.28
N HIS A 115 -2.34 -0.18 -16.31
CA HIS A 115 -2.53 -1.36 -17.15
C HIS A 115 -3.01 -1.00 -18.57
N THR A 116 -3.60 0.18 -18.72
CA THR A 116 -4.20 0.62 -20.00
C THR A 116 -3.51 1.85 -20.60
N ASP A 117 -2.77 2.61 -19.79
CA ASP A 117 -2.09 3.85 -20.16
C ASP A 117 -0.78 3.99 -19.38
N ALA A 118 0.08 4.91 -19.79
CA ALA A 118 1.33 5.25 -19.09
C ALA A 118 1.12 6.47 -18.16
N PRO A 119 0.62 6.28 -16.93
CA PRO A 119 0.31 7.37 -16.03
C PRO A 119 1.56 8.17 -15.67
N ARG A 120 1.41 9.49 -15.56
CA ARG A 120 2.50 10.41 -15.26
C ARG A 120 2.16 11.24 -14.03
N ASP A 121 3.09 11.26 -13.07
CA ASP A 121 3.04 12.16 -11.91
C ASP A 121 4.09 13.25 -12.07
N THR A 122 3.65 14.47 -12.32
CA THR A 122 4.51 15.64 -12.60
C THR A 122 4.97 16.39 -11.35
N ARG A 123 4.66 15.90 -10.15
CA ARG A 123 5.10 16.50 -8.90
C ARG A 123 6.63 16.43 -8.74
N SER A 124 7.17 17.27 -7.86
CA SER A 124 8.60 17.27 -7.56
C SER A 124 8.97 16.04 -6.71
N LEU A 125 10.23 15.59 -6.80
CA LEU A 125 10.77 14.55 -5.92
C LEU A 125 10.54 14.88 -4.44
N LYS A 126 10.72 16.16 -4.05
CA LYS A 126 10.49 16.60 -2.66
C LYS A 126 9.05 16.34 -2.23
N ALA A 127 8.07 16.70 -3.05
CA ALA A 127 6.64 16.48 -2.73
C ALA A 127 6.32 15.00 -2.59
N ILE A 128 6.82 14.16 -3.49
CA ILE A 128 6.60 12.70 -3.45
C ILE A 128 7.24 12.09 -2.20
N LEU A 129 8.47 12.50 -1.85
CA LEU A 129 9.17 11.98 -0.67
C LEU A 129 8.52 12.41 0.65
N GLN A 130 7.91 13.59 0.70
CA GLN A 130 7.21 14.09 1.89
C GLN A 130 5.80 13.52 2.05
N GLY A 131 5.20 13.01 0.98
CA GLY A 131 3.86 12.44 0.96
C GLY A 131 3.88 10.95 0.67
N ASP A 132 3.76 10.61 -0.60
CA ASP A 132 3.48 9.25 -1.07
C ASP A 132 4.56 8.22 -0.72
N ALA A 133 5.83 8.63 -0.77
CA ALA A 133 6.95 7.75 -0.44
C ALA A 133 7.29 7.69 1.07
N ALA A 134 6.73 8.58 1.89
CA ALA A 134 7.02 8.62 3.32
C ALA A 134 6.67 7.32 4.06
N PRO A 135 5.52 6.64 3.80
CA PRO A 135 5.20 5.36 4.43
C PRO A 135 6.27 4.29 4.22
N TYR A 136 6.95 4.28 3.07
CA TYR A 136 8.02 3.31 2.79
C TYR A 136 9.26 3.52 3.65
N GLY A 137 9.62 4.78 3.92
CA GLY A 137 10.71 5.10 4.85
C GLY A 137 10.36 4.75 6.30
N TRP A 138 9.13 5.03 6.72
CA TRP A 138 8.68 4.76 8.09
C TRP A 138 8.42 3.27 8.37
N LEU A 139 8.10 2.47 7.35
CA LEU A 139 7.86 1.03 7.45
C LEU A 139 9.05 0.18 6.97
N GLY A 140 10.13 0.78 6.46
CA GLY A 140 11.20 0.12 5.72
C GLY A 140 11.64 -1.24 6.27
N SER A 141 11.98 -1.30 7.57
CA SER A 141 12.42 -2.54 8.23
C SER A 141 11.30 -3.57 8.48
N THR A 142 10.04 -3.18 8.36
CA THR A 142 8.88 -4.06 8.61
C THR A 142 8.27 -4.64 7.35
N LEU A 143 8.57 -4.07 6.18
CA LEU A 143 8.05 -4.57 4.90
C LEU A 143 8.91 -5.75 4.41
N THR A 144 8.27 -6.87 4.12
CA THR A 144 8.94 -8.05 3.52
C THR A 144 9.35 -7.79 2.07
N ALA A 145 8.51 -7.09 1.33
CA ALA A 145 8.74 -6.72 -0.06
C ALA A 145 8.11 -5.36 -0.39
N VAL A 146 8.55 -4.76 -1.48
CA VAL A 146 7.97 -3.54 -2.07
C VAL A 146 7.71 -3.77 -3.54
N MET A 147 6.50 -3.44 -4.00
CA MET A 147 6.10 -3.47 -5.40
C MET A 147 6.13 -2.05 -5.98
N PRO A 148 6.99 -1.79 -6.98
CA PRO A 148 7.04 -0.48 -7.63
C PRO A 148 5.83 -0.23 -8.53
N ALA A 149 5.44 1.04 -8.66
CA ALA A 149 4.40 1.48 -9.57
C ALA A 149 4.88 1.49 -11.04
N HIS A 150 3.96 1.21 -11.96
CA HIS A 150 4.17 1.43 -13.40
C HIS A 150 3.87 2.89 -13.80
N VAL A 151 4.21 3.85 -12.94
CA VAL A 151 4.01 5.28 -13.13
C VAL A 151 5.34 5.94 -13.50
N ILE A 152 5.31 6.88 -14.44
CA ILE A 152 6.45 7.73 -14.81
C ILE A 152 6.41 9.00 -13.96
N TYR A 153 7.53 9.36 -13.37
CA TYR A 153 7.73 10.58 -12.59
C TYR A 153 8.77 11.46 -13.31
N PRO A 154 8.37 12.25 -14.32
CA PRO A 154 9.31 12.84 -15.29
C PRO A 154 10.29 13.82 -14.69
N LYS A 155 10.00 14.39 -13.51
CA LYS A 155 10.98 15.23 -12.77
C LYS A 155 12.03 14.43 -12.01
N VAL A 156 11.95 13.09 -12.04
CA VAL A 156 12.90 12.18 -11.36
C VAL A 156 13.58 11.26 -12.36
N ASP A 157 12.80 10.55 -13.18
CA ASP A 157 13.28 9.65 -14.23
C ASP A 157 12.23 9.58 -15.35
N SER A 158 12.68 9.41 -16.59
CA SER A 158 11.80 9.24 -17.76
C SER A 158 11.17 7.84 -17.84
N ARG A 159 11.69 6.87 -17.09
CA ARG A 159 11.20 5.50 -17.03
C ARG A 159 10.19 5.32 -15.89
N PRO A 160 9.26 4.35 -16.00
CA PRO A 160 8.43 3.96 -14.87
C PRO A 160 9.26 3.56 -13.65
N ALA A 161 8.75 3.78 -12.43
CA ALA A 161 9.49 3.55 -11.20
C ALA A 161 10.09 2.14 -11.11
N GLY A 162 9.39 1.11 -11.56
CA GLY A 162 9.85 -0.27 -11.55
C GLY A 162 11.06 -0.55 -12.46
N PHE A 163 11.36 0.35 -13.41
CA PHE A 163 12.50 0.23 -14.33
C PHE A 163 13.56 1.32 -14.11
N SER A 164 13.45 2.09 -13.04
CA SER A 164 14.33 3.20 -12.70
C SER A 164 15.33 2.84 -11.62
N ALA A 165 16.62 2.77 -11.94
CA ALA A 165 17.67 2.61 -10.95
C ALA A 165 17.67 3.76 -9.92
N ARG A 166 17.26 4.98 -10.35
CA ARG A 166 17.14 6.12 -9.45
C ARG A 166 16.06 5.89 -8.38
N TRP A 167 14.90 5.36 -8.76
CA TRP A 167 13.85 5.03 -7.80
C TRP A 167 14.21 3.84 -6.93
N LEU A 168 14.72 2.75 -7.52
CA LEU A 168 14.92 1.49 -6.80
C LEU A 168 16.21 1.49 -5.97
N GLN A 169 17.32 1.95 -6.53
CA GLN A 169 18.61 1.88 -5.83
C GLN A 169 18.89 3.14 -5.02
N ALA A 170 18.82 4.33 -5.64
CA ALA A 170 19.20 5.54 -4.94
C ALA A 170 18.14 6.00 -3.91
N ILE A 171 16.85 5.89 -4.23
CA ILE A 171 15.79 6.38 -3.37
C ILE A 171 15.28 5.29 -2.43
N LEU A 172 14.73 4.18 -2.94
CA LEU A 172 14.13 3.15 -2.09
C LEU A 172 15.15 2.50 -1.16
N ARG A 173 16.27 2.02 -1.72
CA ARG A 173 17.31 1.35 -0.92
C ARG A 173 18.23 2.35 -0.23
N GLY A 174 18.81 3.31 -0.97
CA GLY A 174 19.81 4.21 -0.43
C GLY A 174 19.25 5.25 0.54
N ARG A 175 18.13 5.92 0.20
CA ARG A 175 17.58 7.02 1.00
C ARG A 175 16.52 6.57 2.01
N LEU A 176 15.63 5.66 1.63
CA LEU A 176 14.54 5.19 2.49
C LEU A 176 14.91 3.94 3.30
N GLY A 177 16.04 3.31 3.00
CA GLY A 177 16.61 2.23 3.82
C GLY A 177 15.94 0.87 3.66
N PHE A 178 15.26 0.63 2.54
CA PHE A 178 14.67 -0.69 2.28
C PHE A 178 15.72 -1.73 1.90
#